data_e78f0bcc1dbc0a4f00c7369229f5fa70
#
_entry.id   e78f0bcc1dbc0a4f00c7369229f5fa70
#
_cell.length_a   1.000
_cell.length_b   1.000
_cell.length_c   1.000
_cell.angle_alpha   90.00
_cell.angle_beta   90.00
_cell.angle_gamma   90.00
#
_symmetry.space_group_name_H-M   'P 1'
#
loop_
_entity.id
_entity.type
_entity.pdbx_description
1 polymer ?
#
loop_
_entity_poly.entity_id
_entity_poly.type
_entity_poly.pdbx_seq_one_letter_code
_entity_poly.pdbx_strand_id
1 'polypeptide(L)'
;MMKKRLLCIAAAVLMVLAAVFAFGCEKQFPSEQEVLKSHLDKYCRENGEKIIEKYKNYFSGAKCSACYVNDSALVIEFRFDEKISNPEFQQRFAPDMENTIAEFRPIAQEIADASEITYAGVVLMFLDSEGERVQSIPIGANNSNVIIDYSN
;
A
#
# COMPACT_ATOMS: atom_id res chain seq x y z
N MET A 1 49.27 10.82 -46.32
CA MET A 1 49.21 10.29 -44.92
C MET A 1 48.22 11.02 -44.03
N MET A 2 47.96 12.30 -44.14
CA MET A 2 47.06 13.06 -43.27
C MET A 2 45.57 12.59 -43.36
N LYS A 3 45.04 12.28 -44.55
CA LYS A 3 43.63 11.87 -44.68
C LYS A 3 43.25 10.58 -43.92
N LYS A 4 44.16 9.59 -43.81
CA LYS A 4 43.90 8.33 -43.05
C LYS A 4 43.87 8.58 -41.55
N ARG A 5 44.68 9.47 -41.02
CA ARG A 5 44.65 9.82 -39.59
C ARG A 5 43.41 10.57 -39.18
N LEU A 6 42.91 11.46 -40.04
CA LEU A 6 41.66 12.19 -39.76
C LEU A 6 40.44 11.23 -39.73
N LEU A 7 40.43 10.21 -40.62
CA LEU A 7 39.35 9.23 -40.67
C LEU A 7 39.32 8.34 -39.38
N CYS A 8 40.49 7.96 -38.87
CA CYS A 8 40.58 7.20 -37.62
C CYS A 8 40.12 7.99 -36.38
N ILE A 9 40.42 9.29 -36.33
CA ILE A 9 40.00 10.17 -35.22
C ILE A 9 38.49 10.36 -35.25
N ALA A 10 37.91 10.58 -36.44
CA ALA A 10 36.44 10.69 -36.61
C ALA A 10 35.70 9.42 -36.20
N ALA A 11 36.21 8.24 -36.55
CA ALA A 11 35.64 6.95 -36.15
C ALA A 11 35.73 6.72 -34.63
N ALA A 12 36.85 7.07 -34.00
CA ALA A 12 37.01 6.96 -32.56
C ALA A 12 36.07 7.89 -31.77
N VAL A 13 35.87 9.12 -32.24
CA VAL A 13 34.91 10.08 -31.62
C VAL A 13 33.47 9.58 -31.77
N LEU A 14 33.11 9.02 -32.91
CA LEU A 14 31.78 8.43 -33.14
C LEU A 14 31.52 7.24 -32.22
N MET A 15 32.49 6.36 -31.99
CA MET A 15 32.36 5.24 -31.06
C MET A 15 32.21 5.69 -29.62
N VAL A 16 32.94 6.71 -29.19
CA VAL A 16 32.81 7.27 -27.84
C VAL A 16 31.44 7.91 -27.64
N LEU A 17 30.91 8.64 -28.62
CA LEU A 17 29.57 9.20 -28.58
C LEU A 17 28.50 8.11 -28.54
N ALA A 18 28.63 7.04 -29.33
CA ALA A 18 27.70 5.91 -29.28
C ALA A 18 27.73 5.16 -27.94
N ALA A 19 28.91 5.04 -27.29
CA ALA A 19 29.03 4.44 -25.97
C ALA A 19 28.36 5.32 -24.87
N VAL A 20 28.45 6.64 -24.97
CA VAL A 20 27.77 7.58 -24.03
C VAL A 20 26.26 7.50 -24.15
N PHE A 21 25.72 7.29 -25.37
CA PHE A 21 24.28 7.07 -25.57
C PHE A 21 23.81 5.67 -25.16
N ALA A 22 24.68 4.66 -25.22
CA ALA A 22 24.35 3.30 -24.77
C ALA A 22 24.37 3.13 -23.24
N PHE A 23 25.09 3.99 -22.52
CA PHE A 23 25.09 4.07 -21.06
C PHE A 23 24.26 5.25 -20.54
N GLY A 24 23.36 5.79 -21.35
CA GLY A 24 22.30 6.66 -20.86
C GLY A 24 21.56 5.89 -19.76
N CYS A 25 21.84 6.26 -18.49
CA CYS A 25 20.99 5.83 -17.38
C CYS A 25 19.57 6.24 -17.74
N GLU A 26 18.77 5.32 -18.24
CA GLU A 26 17.33 5.42 -18.10
C GLU A 26 17.11 5.60 -16.60
N LYS A 27 16.85 6.83 -16.18
CA LYS A 27 16.25 7.07 -14.89
C LYS A 27 14.91 6.34 -14.96
N GLN A 28 14.90 5.10 -14.51
CA GLN A 28 13.67 4.36 -14.31
C GLN A 28 12.89 5.16 -13.28
N PHE A 29 11.89 5.89 -13.72
CA PHE A 29 10.96 6.54 -12.81
C PHE A 29 10.27 5.43 -12.03
N PRO A 30 10.16 5.52 -10.70
CA PRO A 30 9.49 4.52 -9.91
C PRO A 30 8.05 4.33 -10.43
N SER A 31 7.60 3.10 -10.49
CA SER A 31 6.21 2.81 -10.84
C SER A 31 5.26 3.43 -9.78
N GLU A 32 4.00 3.68 -10.16
CA GLU A 32 3.00 4.17 -9.21
C GLU A 32 2.89 3.26 -7.97
N GLN A 33 3.04 1.94 -8.15
CA GLN A 33 3.04 0.97 -7.05
C GLN A 33 4.22 1.16 -6.10
N GLU A 34 5.42 1.39 -6.62
CA GLU A 34 6.61 1.67 -5.79
C GLU A 34 6.47 2.99 -5.03
N VAL A 35 5.91 4.02 -5.68
CA VAL A 35 5.60 5.30 -5.04
C VAL A 35 4.59 5.09 -3.92
N LEU A 36 3.48 4.42 -4.20
CA LEU A 36 2.44 4.14 -3.21
C LEU A 36 3.01 3.35 -2.03
N LYS A 37 3.73 2.26 -2.31
CA LYS A 37 4.35 1.45 -1.27
C LYS A 37 5.27 2.27 -0.36
N SER A 38 6.09 3.13 -0.94
CA SER A 38 6.99 4.03 -0.17
C SER A 38 6.20 4.96 0.75
N HIS A 39 5.07 5.53 0.29
CA HIS A 39 4.20 6.37 1.11
C HIS A 39 3.51 5.58 2.21
N LEU A 40 3.01 4.39 1.90
CA LEU A 40 2.39 3.49 2.89
C LEU A 40 3.38 3.07 3.98
N ASP A 41 4.60 2.67 3.60
CA ASP A 41 5.65 2.28 4.54
C ASP A 41 6.04 3.45 5.46
N LYS A 42 6.14 4.66 4.91
CA LYS A 42 6.39 5.86 5.70
C LYS A 42 5.22 6.13 6.66
N TYR A 43 4.00 6.13 6.16
CA TYR A 43 2.80 6.39 6.96
C TYR A 43 2.65 5.37 8.10
N CYS A 44 2.82 4.10 7.81
CA CYS A 44 2.76 3.01 8.79
C CYS A 44 3.82 3.19 9.89
N ARG A 45 5.04 3.52 9.51
CA ARG A 45 6.14 3.77 10.47
C ARG A 45 5.88 4.96 11.39
N GLU A 46 5.26 6.03 10.89
CA GLU A 46 5.00 7.26 11.63
C GLU A 46 3.73 7.19 12.49
N ASN A 47 2.74 6.42 12.06
CA ASN A 47 1.39 6.42 12.63
C ASN A 47 0.91 5.05 13.14
N GLY A 48 1.55 3.94 12.75
CA GLY A 48 1.06 2.58 13.02
C GLY A 48 0.80 2.31 14.52
N GLU A 49 1.73 2.68 15.39
CA GLU A 49 1.55 2.50 16.85
C GLU A 49 0.39 3.35 17.40
N LYS A 50 0.23 4.57 16.89
CA LYS A 50 -0.87 5.45 17.30
C LYS A 50 -2.23 4.90 16.85
N ILE A 51 -2.27 4.30 15.66
CA ILE A 51 -3.47 3.64 15.12
C ILE A 51 -3.83 2.44 16.01
N ILE A 52 -2.86 1.58 16.31
CA ILE A 52 -3.09 0.41 17.18
C ILE A 52 -3.64 0.86 18.53
N GLU A 53 -3.03 1.85 19.18
CA GLU A 53 -3.48 2.31 20.49
C GLU A 53 -4.84 3.02 20.42
N LYS A 54 -5.09 3.87 19.40
CA LYS A 54 -6.38 4.54 19.20
C LYS A 54 -7.52 3.54 19.04
N TYR A 55 -7.31 2.49 18.26
CA TYR A 55 -8.35 1.53 17.89
C TYR A 55 -8.31 0.23 18.69
N LYS A 56 -7.49 0.16 19.73
CA LYS A 56 -7.21 -1.03 20.54
C LYS A 56 -8.46 -1.82 20.95
N ASN A 57 -9.51 -1.13 21.33
CA ASN A 57 -10.78 -1.72 21.79
C ASN A 57 -11.98 -1.17 21.00
N TYR A 58 -11.77 -0.83 19.73
CA TYR A 58 -12.82 -0.22 18.90
C TYR A 58 -13.97 -1.20 18.64
N PHE A 59 -13.66 -2.46 18.38
CA PHE A 59 -14.65 -3.51 18.20
C PHE A 59 -14.82 -4.32 19.48
N SER A 60 -16.08 -4.58 19.86
CA SER A 60 -16.37 -5.44 21.01
C SER A 60 -15.89 -6.87 20.75
N GLY A 61 -15.05 -7.40 21.65
CA GLY A 61 -14.49 -8.75 21.54
C GLY A 61 -13.33 -8.89 20.58
N ALA A 62 -12.86 -7.81 19.97
CA ALA A 62 -11.65 -7.83 19.14
C ALA A 62 -10.69 -6.72 19.55
N LYS A 63 -9.39 -6.99 19.44
CA LYS A 63 -8.32 -6.03 19.69
C LYS A 63 -7.61 -5.66 18.41
N CYS A 64 -7.32 -4.38 18.21
CA CYS A 64 -6.37 -3.98 17.18
C CYS A 64 -5.00 -4.56 17.51
N SER A 65 -4.53 -5.51 16.71
CA SER A 65 -3.35 -6.33 16.98
C SER A 65 -2.13 -5.91 16.19
N ALA A 66 -2.33 -5.36 14.99
CA ALA A 66 -1.24 -4.94 14.11
C ALA A 66 -1.66 -3.84 13.13
N CYS A 67 -0.66 -3.10 12.65
CA CYS A 67 -0.77 -2.17 11.52
C CYS A 67 0.46 -2.38 10.64
N TYR A 68 0.25 -2.74 9.38
CA TYR A 68 1.33 -3.06 8.45
C TYR A 68 0.95 -2.75 7.00
N VAL A 69 1.92 -2.78 6.11
CA VAL A 69 1.71 -2.54 4.68
C VAL A 69 1.67 -3.88 3.95
N ASN A 70 0.63 -4.06 3.16
CA ASN A 70 0.52 -5.15 2.21
C ASN A 70 0.37 -4.55 0.80
N ASP A 71 1.37 -4.77 -0.04
CA ASP A 71 1.56 -4.32 -1.43
C ASP A 71 0.99 -2.94 -1.78
N SER A 72 -0.34 -2.77 -1.74
CA SER A 72 -1.03 -1.55 -2.19
C SER A 72 -1.97 -0.94 -1.14
N ALA A 73 -1.94 -1.43 0.11
CA ALA A 73 -2.82 -0.94 1.17
C ALA A 73 -2.16 -0.94 2.55
N LEU A 74 -2.62 -0.03 3.41
CA LEU A 74 -2.37 -0.10 4.84
C LEU A 74 -3.36 -1.10 5.46
N VAL A 75 -2.86 -2.15 6.08
CA VAL A 75 -3.68 -3.14 6.78
C VAL A 75 -3.74 -2.81 8.27
N ILE A 76 -4.95 -2.71 8.80
CA ILE A 76 -5.21 -2.59 10.24
C ILE A 76 -5.89 -3.87 10.68
N GLU A 77 -5.18 -4.67 11.47
CA GLU A 77 -5.61 -6.00 11.88
C GLU A 77 -6.34 -5.95 13.22
N PHE A 78 -7.49 -6.60 13.27
CA PHE A 78 -8.26 -6.84 14.48
C PHE A 78 -8.37 -8.34 14.75
N ARG A 79 -8.02 -8.76 15.95
CA ARG A 79 -8.07 -10.16 16.35
C ARG A 79 -9.11 -10.36 17.44
N PHE A 80 -10.04 -11.27 17.20
CA PHE A 80 -11.01 -11.71 18.19
C PHE A 80 -10.37 -12.59 19.26
N ASP A 81 -10.88 -12.49 20.49
CA ASP A 81 -10.47 -13.36 21.60
C ASP A 81 -11.13 -14.75 21.50
N GLU A 82 -12.07 -14.93 20.59
CA GLU A 82 -12.83 -16.19 20.34
C GLU A 82 -12.78 -16.59 18.87
N LYS A 83 -13.13 -17.85 18.60
CA LYS A 83 -13.36 -18.31 17.23
C LYS A 83 -14.70 -17.76 16.76
N ILE A 84 -14.72 -17.07 15.63
CA ILE A 84 -15.90 -16.44 15.05
C ILE A 84 -15.99 -16.80 13.57
N SER A 85 -17.15 -17.16 13.11
CA SER A 85 -17.43 -17.40 11.69
C SER A 85 -17.80 -16.14 10.96
N ASN A 86 -17.67 -16.14 9.62
CA ASN A 86 -18.09 -14.98 8.81
C ASN A 86 -19.60 -14.63 8.98
N PRO A 87 -20.55 -15.58 9.05
CA PRO A 87 -21.94 -15.25 9.35
C PRO A 87 -22.15 -14.57 10.71
N GLU A 88 -21.46 -15.01 11.74
CA GLU A 88 -21.52 -14.38 13.08
C GLU A 88 -20.92 -12.98 13.03
N PHE A 89 -19.81 -12.78 12.31
CA PHE A 89 -19.22 -11.45 12.08
C PHE A 89 -20.25 -10.52 11.43
N GLN A 90 -20.90 -10.96 10.35
CA GLN A 90 -21.91 -10.17 9.65
C GLN A 90 -23.08 -9.80 10.57
N GLN A 91 -23.56 -10.75 11.36
CA GLN A 91 -24.66 -10.50 12.30
C GLN A 91 -24.30 -9.45 13.36
N ARG A 92 -23.04 -9.49 13.87
CA ARG A 92 -22.58 -8.60 14.95
C ARG A 92 -22.24 -7.19 14.46
N PHE A 93 -21.62 -7.06 13.28
CA PHE A 93 -20.95 -5.82 12.87
C PHE A 93 -21.53 -5.17 11.61
N ALA A 94 -22.31 -5.88 10.79
CA ALA A 94 -22.90 -5.28 9.59
C ALA A 94 -23.78 -4.05 9.88
N PRO A 95 -24.55 -3.97 10.97
CA PRO A 95 -25.37 -2.79 11.27
C PRO A 95 -24.57 -1.50 11.44
N ASP A 96 -23.33 -1.59 11.95
CA ASP A 96 -22.47 -0.43 12.21
C ASP A 96 -21.36 -0.26 11.17
N MET A 97 -21.39 -1.02 10.08
CA MET A 97 -20.32 -1.04 9.10
C MET A 97 -20.13 0.31 8.38
N GLU A 98 -21.21 1.02 8.09
CA GLU A 98 -21.13 2.35 7.47
C GLU A 98 -20.40 3.36 8.39
N ASN A 99 -20.67 3.32 9.69
CA ASN A 99 -20.00 4.14 10.68
C ASN A 99 -18.52 3.75 10.79
N THR A 100 -18.23 2.45 10.76
CA THR A 100 -16.86 1.93 10.75
C THR A 100 -16.09 2.43 9.53
N ILE A 101 -16.65 2.32 8.34
CA ILE A 101 -16.02 2.83 7.11
C ILE A 101 -15.78 4.34 7.21
N ALA A 102 -16.75 5.09 7.72
CA ALA A 102 -16.61 6.54 7.90
C ALA A 102 -15.49 6.92 8.88
N GLU A 103 -15.29 6.15 9.95
CA GLU A 103 -14.23 6.38 10.94
C GLU A 103 -12.82 6.15 10.35
N PHE A 104 -12.64 5.14 9.49
CA PHE A 104 -11.33 4.81 8.94
C PHE A 104 -11.03 5.49 7.59
N ARG A 105 -12.03 6.04 6.91
CA ARG A 105 -11.85 6.76 5.62
C ARG A 105 -10.86 7.93 5.69
N PRO A 106 -10.79 8.74 6.75
CA PRO A 106 -9.79 9.81 6.85
C PRO A 106 -8.36 9.32 6.75
N ILE A 107 -8.05 8.10 7.24
CA ILE A 107 -6.72 7.49 7.10
C ILE A 107 -6.42 7.19 5.62
N ALA A 108 -7.39 6.60 4.90
CA ALA A 108 -7.26 6.34 3.48
C ALA A 108 -7.09 7.63 2.66
N GLN A 109 -7.84 8.68 3.03
CA GLN A 109 -7.74 10.00 2.39
C GLN A 109 -6.37 10.63 2.59
N GLU A 110 -5.83 10.59 3.82
CA GLU A 110 -4.51 11.13 4.13
C GLU A 110 -3.40 10.43 3.32
N ILE A 111 -3.49 9.10 3.16
CA ILE A 111 -2.55 8.34 2.35
C ILE A 111 -2.69 8.71 0.86
N ALA A 112 -3.91 8.81 0.36
CA ALA A 112 -4.18 9.16 -1.04
C ALA A 112 -3.68 10.58 -1.37
N ASP A 113 -3.92 11.54 -0.49
CA ASP A 113 -3.47 12.93 -0.66
C ASP A 113 -1.94 13.03 -0.63
N ALA A 114 -1.28 12.30 0.27
CA ALA A 114 0.17 12.30 0.40
C ALA A 114 0.88 11.62 -0.77
N SER A 115 0.29 10.57 -1.35
CA SER A 115 0.84 9.81 -2.48
C SER A 115 0.42 10.35 -3.84
N GLU A 116 -0.61 11.21 -3.91
CA GLU A 116 -1.32 11.63 -5.13
C GLU A 116 -1.94 10.45 -5.90
N ILE A 117 -2.19 9.32 -5.20
CA ILE A 117 -2.72 8.10 -5.79
C ILE A 117 -4.13 7.82 -5.26
N THR A 118 -5.14 8.00 -6.13
CA THR A 118 -6.55 7.98 -5.75
C THR A 118 -7.10 6.63 -5.32
N TYR A 119 -6.44 5.53 -5.70
CA TYR A 119 -6.82 4.17 -5.30
C TYR A 119 -6.11 3.69 -4.02
N ALA A 120 -5.27 4.52 -3.40
CA ALA A 120 -4.70 4.22 -2.10
C ALA A 120 -5.80 4.01 -1.06
N GLY A 121 -5.58 3.07 -0.16
CA GLY A 121 -6.61 2.73 0.81
C GLY A 121 -6.11 2.00 2.04
N VAL A 122 -7.07 1.72 2.89
CA VAL A 122 -6.93 0.96 4.13
C VAL A 122 -7.71 -0.34 4.01
N VAL A 123 -7.22 -1.41 4.60
CA VAL A 123 -7.94 -2.66 4.77
C VAL A 123 -8.08 -2.96 6.25
N LEU A 124 -9.32 -3.10 6.70
CA LEU A 124 -9.56 -3.68 8.01
C LEU A 124 -9.60 -5.20 7.85
N MET A 125 -8.66 -5.88 8.48
CA MET A 125 -8.58 -7.34 8.46
C MET A 125 -9.00 -7.90 9.81
N PHE A 126 -9.95 -8.81 9.79
CA PHE A 126 -10.47 -9.46 10.99
C PHE A 126 -10.03 -10.91 11.03
N LEU A 127 -9.35 -11.28 12.10
CA LEU A 127 -8.89 -12.63 12.38
C LEU A 127 -9.61 -13.17 13.62
N ASP A 128 -9.84 -14.47 13.65
CA ASP A 128 -10.32 -15.12 14.87
C ASP A 128 -9.18 -15.42 15.86
N SER A 129 -9.49 -16.11 16.97
CA SER A 129 -8.51 -16.48 17.99
C SER A 129 -7.42 -17.44 17.49
N GLU A 130 -7.71 -18.21 16.43
CA GLU A 130 -6.76 -19.14 15.79
C GLU A 130 -5.89 -18.43 14.73
N GLY A 131 -6.20 -17.17 14.41
CA GLY A 131 -5.51 -16.39 13.38
C GLY A 131 -6.06 -16.62 11.97
N GLU A 132 -7.19 -17.30 11.86
CA GLU A 132 -7.87 -17.49 10.59
C GLU A 132 -8.62 -16.21 10.19
N ARG A 133 -8.56 -15.87 8.90
CA ARG A 133 -9.23 -14.69 8.37
C ARG A 133 -10.74 -14.87 8.34
N VAL A 134 -11.45 -14.05 9.10
CA VAL A 134 -12.91 -13.99 9.15
C VAL A 134 -13.47 -13.11 8.06
N GLN A 135 -12.92 -11.88 7.95
CA GLN A 135 -13.40 -10.86 7.02
C GLN A 135 -12.30 -9.86 6.68
N SER A 136 -12.39 -9.23 5.52
CA SER A 136 -11.59 -8.09 5.13
C SER A 136 -12.48 -7.02 4.53
N ILE A 137 -12.27 -5.76 4.92
CA ILE A 137 -13.07 -4.62 4.50
C ILE A 137 -12.13 -3.58 3.89
N PRO A 138 -12.12 -3.45 2.56
CA PRO A 138 -11.36 -2.40 1.88
C PRO A 138 -12.06 -1.05 2.00
N ILE A 139 -11.30 -0.02 2.33
CA ILE A 139 -11.77 1.36 2.49
C ILE A 139 -10.90 2.27 1.64
N GLY A 140 -11.47 2.82 0.57
CA GLY A 140 -10.84 3.82 -0.28
C GLY A 140 -11.10 5.25 0.19
N ALA A 141 -10.28 6.19 -0.30
CA ALA A 141 -10.38 7.60 0.02
C ALA A 141 -11.74 8.20 -0.41
N ASN A 142 -12.15 8.02 -1.64
CA ASN A 142 -13.31 8.69 -2.24
C ASN A 142 -14.43 7.73 -2.64
N ASN A 143 -14.90 6.84 -1.76
CA ASN A 143 -15.85 5.77 -2.11
C ASN A 143 -15.36 4.88 -3.27
N SER A 144 -14.12 5.00 -3.68
CA SER A 144 -13.50 4.12 -4.66
C SER A 144 -13.34 2.73 -4.04
N ASN A 145 -13.77 1.71 -4.77
CA ASN A 145 -13.49 0.33 -4.38
C ASN A 145 -11.98 0.13 -4.47
N VAL A 146 -11.33 -0.10 -3.35
CA VAL A 146 -9.93 -0.52 -3.33
C VAL A 146 -9.90 -1.94 -3.89
N ILE A 147 -9.33 -2.09 -5.07
CA ILE A 147 -9.11 -3.43 -5.66
C ILE A 147 -7.88 -4.00 -4.96
N ILE A 148 -8.12 -4.81 -3.95
CA ILE A 148 -7.05 -5.55 -3.28
C ILE A 148 -7.13 -6.98 -3.81
N ASP A 149 -6.11 -7.38 -4.54
CA ASP A 149 -5.95 -8.76 -4.98
C ASP A 149 -5.47 -9.61 -3.80
N TYR A 150 -6.36 -10.45 -3.27
CA TYR A 150 -6.06 -11.37 -2.18
C TYR A 150 -5.63 -12.75 -2.69
N SER A 151 -5.19 -12.88 -3.95
CA SER A 151 -4.80 -14.16 -4.53
C SER A 151 -3.37 -14.59 -4.15
N ASN A 152 -3.08 -14.65 -2.84
CA ASN A 152 -1.92 -15.37 -2.31
C ASN A 152 -2.27 -16.04 -0.99
#